data_7a788a98ddd50d165aa73f250819403e
#
_entry.id   7a788a98ddd50d165aa73f250819403e
#
_cell.length_a   1.000
_cell.length_b   1.000
_cell.length_c   1.000
_cell.angle_alpha   90.00
_cell.angle_beta   90.00
_cell.angle_gamma   90.00
#
_symmetry.space_group_name_H-M   'P 1'
#
loop_
_entity.id
_entity.type
_entity.pdbx_description
1 polymer ?
#
loop_
_entity_poly.entity_id
_entity_poly.type
_entity_poly.pdbx_seq_one_letter_code
_entity_poly.pdbx_strand_id
1 'polypeptide(L)'
;GINDGPALRAADVGVAMGGAGTDVAREVADIVLAGDNLEGIIEAIRLGRATYANIRKVLRYLVSTNASETLVMLGAAIVGGPEPLTPMQLLWLNLASDPLPALALGLEAPEPDVLDEPPHDPRAPILAPADFRRILREGVVLGASALAGYFLAGGATGAVQARTIVFHGLTLSQIVHGLSCRSETHGIEQTLFRRPNPTLFTAVALSAALQLGVQIFPLTRRLFGLAPLSLRQSLGIAGMVAASTVGNRVIGYLVHDGPGPRPLVVR
;
A
#
# COMPACT_ATOMS: atom_id res chain seq x y z
N GLY A 1 15.68 -28.98 -26.41
CA GLY A 1 16.97 -29.57 -26.80
C GLY A 1 18.06 -28.52 -27.04
N ILE A 2 19.28 -28.89 -27.40
CA ILE A 2 20.38 -27.94 -27.59
C ILE A 2 20.05 -26.93 -28.70
N ASN A 3 19.32 -27.34 -29.71
CA ASN A 3 18.90 -26.49 -30.84
C ASN A 3 17.86 -25.46 -30.48
N ASP A 4 17.20 -25.60 -29.35
CA ASP A 4 16.10 -24.72 -28.90
C ASP A 4 16.62 -23.49 -28.14
N GLY A 5 17.93 -23.47 -27.77
CA GLY A 5 18.52 -22.38 -27.01
C GLY A 5 18.33 -20.99 -27.63
N PRO A 6 18.54 -20.78 -28.93
CA PRO A 6 18.25 -19.48 -29.57
C PRO A 6 16.79 -19.09 -29.53
N ALA A 7 15.87 -20.05 -29.68
CA ALA A 7 14.43 -19.79 -29.62
C ALA A 7 13.97 -19.44 -28.19
N LEU A 8 14.49 -20.14 -27.19
CA LEU A 8 14.24 -19.83 -25.77
C LEU A 8 14.70 -18.42 -25.40
N ARG A 9 15.86 -17.99 -25.90
CA ARG A 9 16.36 -16.62 -25.69
C ARG A 9 15.61 -15.54 -26.44
N ALA A 10 15.00 -15.88 -27.58
CA ALA A 10 14.25 -14.94 -28.41
C ALA A 10 12.80 -14.80 -27.94
N ALA A 11 12.30 -15.70 -27.12
CA ALA A 11 10.97 -15.62 -26.53
C ALA A 11 10.91 -14.52 -25.46
N ASP A 12 9.73 -13.91 -25.25
CA ASP A 12 9.51 -12.99 -24.14
C ASP A 12 9.64 -13.69 -22.78
N VAL A 13 9.31 -14.99 -22.72
CA VAL A 13 9.56 -15.88 -21.58
C VAL A 13 9.91 -17.27 -22.11
N GLY A 14 11.15 -17.68 -21.99
CA GLY A 14 11.62 -19.02 -22.37
C GLY A 14 11.32 -20.04 -21.26
N VAL A 15 10.68 -21.16 -21.61
CA VAL A 15 10.33 -22.22 -20.64
C VAL A 15 11.01 -23.52 -21.01
N ALA A 16 11.73 -24.15 -20.08
CA ALA A 16 12.37 -25.45 -20.25
C ALA A 16 11.81 -26.49 -19.27
N MET A 17 11.84 -27.76 -19.70
CA MET A 17 11.54 -28.90 -18.84
C MET A 17 12.72 -29.21 -17.92
N GLY A 18 12.48 -29.52 -16.65
CA GLY A 18 13.51 -29.76 -15.66
C GLY A 18 14.13 -31.15 -15.77
N GLY A 19 13.33 -32.18 -15.88
CA GLY A 19 13.78 -33.57 -16.01
C GLY A 19 14.10 -33.97 -17.44
N ALA A 20 13.19 -33.69 -18.38
CA ALA A 20 13.34 -34.02 -19.81
C ALA A 20 14.19 -33.02 -20.59
N GLY A 21 14.43 -31.81 -20.05
CA GLY A 21 15.22 -30.76 -20.69
C GLY A 21 16.73 -31.04 -20.64
N THR A 22 17.45 -30.54 -21.66
CA THR A 22 18.90 -30.51 -21.64
C THR A 22 19.45 -29.43 -20.71
N ASP A 23 20.68 -29.57 -20.19
CA ASP A 23 21.32 -28.56 -19.35
C ASP A 23 21.37 -27.19 -20.06
N VAL A 24 21.70 -27.21 -21.35
CA VAL A 24 21.75 -25.98 -22.18
C VAL A 24 20.37 -25.30 -22.25
N ALA A 25 19.29 -26.07 -22.41
CA ALA A 25 17.95 -25.50 -22.44
C ALA A 25 17.55 -24.91 -21.06
N ARG A 26 17.90 -25.60 -19.97
CA ARG A 26 17.66 -25.12 -18.60
C ARG A 26 18.45 -23.86 -18.27
N GLU A 27 19.69 -23.78 -18.75
CA GLU A 27 20.57 -22.63 -18.49
C GLU A 27 20.10 -21.34 -19.19
N VAL A 28 19.47 -21.45 -20.36
CA VAL A 28 19.02 -20.30 -21.15
C VAL A 28 17.56 -19.94 -20.94
N ALA A 29 16.77 -20.78 -20.30
CA ALA A 29 15.35 -20.56 -20.04
C ALA A 29 15.13 -19.63 -18.82
N ASP A 30 14.08 -18.79 -18.90
CA ASP A 30 13.66 -17.92 -17.80
C ASP A 30 12.93 -18.71 -16.71
N ILE A 31 12.23 -19.79 -17.11
CA ILE A 31 11.47 -20.69 -16.22
C ILE A 31 11.86 -22.12 -16.46
N VAL A 32 12.14 -22.88 -15.40
CA VAL A 32 12.38 -24.32 -15.45
C VAL A 32 11.28 -25.05 -14.71
N LEU A 33 10.55 -25.94 -15.41
CA LEU A 33 9.44 -26.73 -14.84
C LEU A 33 10.04 -28.00 -14.20
N ALA A 34 10.30 -27.96 -12.90
CA ALA A 34 10.98 -29.03 -12.16
C ALA A 34 10.30 -30.41 -12.28
N GLY A 35 8.97 -30.46 -12.37
CA GLY A 35 8.20 -31.67 -12.48
C GLY A 35 7.77 -32.04 -13.92
N ASP A 36 8.29 -31.39 -14.94
CA ASP A 36 7.91 -31.55 -16.36
C ASP A 36 6.40 -31.46 -16.62
N ASN A 37 5.66 -30.80 -15.71
CA ASN A 37 4.21 -30.64 -15.81
C ASN A 37 3.87 -29.27 -16.41
N LEU A 38 3.14 -29.27 -17.53
CA LEU A 38 2.67 -28.06 -18.21
C LEU A 38 1.68 -27.21 -17.36
N GLU A 39 1.00 -27.79 -16.38
CA GLU A 39 0.19 -27.04 -15.41
C GLU A 39 1.02 -26.02 -14.63
N GLY A 40 2.32 -26.28 -14.45
CA GLY A 40 3.27 -25.34 -13.88
C GLY A 40 3.36 -24.02 -14.63
N ILE A 41 3.09 -24.00 -15.95
CA ILE A 41 3.05 -22.76 -16.75
C ILE A 41 1.86 -21.89 -16.31
N ILE A 42 0.69 -22.51 -16.12
CA ILE A 42 -0.52 -21.78 -15.68
C ILE A 42 -0.29 -21.18 -14.30
N GLU A 43 0.32 -21.96 -13.41
CA GLU A 43 0.65 -21.47 -12.06
C GLU A 43 1.71 -20.33 -12.11
N ALA A 44 2.71 -20.44 -12.97
CA ALA A 44 3.69 -19.37 -13.17
C ALA A 44 3.05 -18.08 -13.69
N ILE A 45 2.12 -18.19 -14.65
CA ILE A 45 1.34 -17.04 -15.15
C ILE A 45 0.50 -16.44 -14.01
N ARG A 46 -0.18 -17.28 -13.22
CA ARG A 46 -1.01 -16.86 -12.09
C ARG A 46 -0.20 -16.09 -11.06
N LEU A 47 0.94 -16.62 -10.68
CA LEU A 47 1.84 -15.99 -9.71
C LEU A 47 2.48 -14.71 -10.26
N GLY A 48 2.91 -14.71 -11.52
CA GLY A 48 3.47 -13.52 -12.18
C GLY A 48 2.47 -12.36 -12.23
N ARG A 49 1.22 -12.63 -12.61
CA ARG A 49 0.14 -11.63 -12.61
C ARG A 49 -0.18 -11.12 -11.21
N ALA A 50 -0.21 -12.02 -10.21
CA ALA A 50 -0.42 -11.65 -8.82
C ALA A 50 0.72 -10.77 -8.29
N THR A 51 1.97 -11.11 -8.60
CA THR A 51 3.16 -10.32 -8.22
C THR A 51 3.07 -8.92 -8.80
N TYR A 52 2.72 -8.78 -10.09
CA TYR A 52 2.53 -7.49 -10.72
C TYR A 52 1.41 -6.66 -10.05
N ALA A 53 0.26 -7.27 -9.79
CA ALA A 53 -0.83 -6.62 -9.08
C ALA A 53 -0.42 -6.20 -7.66
N ASN A 54 0.33 -7.03 -6.94
CA ASN A 54 0.82 -6.70 -5.60
C ASN A 54 1.83 -5.56 -5.60
N ILE A 55 2.73 -5.48 -6.59
CA ILE A 55 3.63 -4.33 -6.78
C ILE A 55 2.80 -3.04 -6.91
N ARG A 56 1.73 -3.04 -7.71
CA ARG A 56 0.84 -1.87 -7.86
C ARG A 56 0.17 -1.48 -6.54
N LYS A 57 -0.31 -2.47 -5.75
CA LYS A 57 -0.90 -2.24 -4.41
C LYS A 57 0.10 -1.58 -3.46
N VAL A 58 1.35 -2.08 -3.45
CA VAL A 58 2.44 -1.52 -2.63
C VAL A 58 2.77 -0.09 -3.08
N LEU A 59 2.92 0.15 -4.38
CA LEU A 59 3.19 1.49 -4.91
C LEU A 59 2.05 2.47 -4.57
N ARG A 60 0.78 2.05 -4.74
CA ARG A 60 -0.37 2.86 -4.36
C ARG A 60 -0.31 3.24 -2.88
N TYR A 61 -0.03 2.27 -2.01
CA TYR A 61 0.09 2.49 -0.57
C TYR A 61 1.21 3.48 -0.26
N LEU A 62 2.44 3.18 -0.65
CA LEU A 62 3.61 3.98 -0.31
C LEU A 62 3.56 5.39 -0.92
N VAL A 63 3.10 5.54 -2.16
CA VAL A 63 3.04 6.87 -2.80
C VAL A 63 1.93 7.73 -2.18
N SER A 64 0.76 7.14 -1.81
CA SER A 64 -0.31 7.90 -1.16
C SER A 64 0.05 8.31 0.27
N THR A 65 0.73 7.44 1.04
CA THR A 65 1.20 7.79 2.39
C THR A 65 2.25 8.90 2.34
N ASN A 66 3.27 8.78 1.50
CA ASN A 66 4.29 9.82 1.31
C ASN A 66 3.72 11.14 0.79
N ALA A 67 2.73 11.09 -0.12
CA ALA A 67 2.01 12.28 -0.57
C ALA A 67 1.28 12.96 0.59
N SER A 68 0.67 12.20 1.49
CA SER A 68 -0.02 12.76 2.66
C SER A 68 0.94 13.44 3.65
N GLU A 69 2.13 12.89 3.87
CA GLU A 69 3.19 13.50 4.69
C GLU A 69 3.66 14.82 4.09
N THR A 70 3.95 14.80 2.79
CA THR A 70 4.36 16.01 2.04
C THR A 70 3.28 17.09 2.12
N LEU A 71 2.01 16.73 1.98
CA LEU A 71 0.89 17.67 2.08
C LEU A 71 0.72 18.24 3.49
N VAL A 72 0.96 17.44 4.52
CA VAL A 72 0.90 17.91 5.93
C VAL A 72 2.02 18.93 6.17
N MET A 73 3.25 18.62 5.76
CA MET A 73 4.39 19.52 5.94
C MET A 73 4.22 20.83 5.11
N LEU A 74 3.86 20.69 3.84
CA LEU A 74 3.66 21.85 2.95
C LEU A 74 2.46 22.68 3.38
N GLY A 75 1.35 22.07 3.77
CA GLY A 75 0.16 22.78 4.22
C GLY A 75 0.40 23.62 5.47
N ALA A 76 1.15 23.11 6.44
CA ALA A 76 1.55 23.90 7.61
C ALA A 76 2.49 25.04 7.24
N ALA A 77 3.44 24.82 6.33
CA ALA A 77 4.38 25.83 5.88
C ALA A 77 3.69 26.98 5.11
N ILE A 78 2.71 26.67 4.24
CA ILE A 78 1.95 27.70 3.48
C ILE A 78 1.20 28.64 4.43
N VAL A 79 0.67 28.12 5.53
CA VAL A 79 -0.04 28.93 6.53
C VAL A 79 0.95 29.67 7.47
N GLY A 80 2.25 29.46 7.32
CA GLY A 80 3.27 30.03 8.20
C GLY A 80 3.27 29.43 9.60
N GLY A 81 2.73 28.22 9.73
CA GLY A 81 2.68 27.50 11.00
C GLY A 81 3.98 26.75 11.32
N PRO A 82 4.18 26.39 12.59
CA PRO A 82 5.30 25.55 13.01
C PRO A 82 5.25 24.17 12.36
N GLU A 83 6.39 23.48 12.31
CA GLU A 83 6.51 22.13 11.75
C GLU A 83 5.55 21.16 12.46
N PRO A 84 4.63 20.51 11.73
CA PRO A 84 3.66 19.58 12.31
C PRO A 84 4.27 18.23 12.68
N LEU A 85 5.37 17.83 12.04
CA LEU A 85 6.11 16.60 12.29
C LEU A 85 7.61 16.90 12.40
N THR A 86 8.29 16.28 13.35
CA THR A 86 9.74 16.35 13.46
C THR A 86 10.41 15.37 12.48
N PRO A 87 11.70 15.58 12.11
CA PRO A 87 12.44 14.63 11.27
C PRO A 87 12.45 13.20 11.85
N MET A 88 12.54 13.05 13.19
CA MET A 88 12.48 11.75 13.84
C MET A 88 11.11 11.07 13.69
N GLN A 89 10.03 11.85 13.73
CA GLN A 89 8.68 11.34 13.50
C GLN A 89 8.48 10.91 12.05
N LEU A 90 8.95 11.69 11.08
CA LEU A 90 8.93 11.31 9.65
C LEU A 90 9.75 10.04 9.39
N LEU A 91 10.94 9.93 9.99
CA LEU A 91 11.75 8.72 9.89
C LEU A 91 11.01 7.50 10.46
N TRP A 92 10.28 7.67 11.55
CA TRP A 92 9.47 6.60 12.14
C TRP A 92 8.36 6.14 11.20
N LEU A 93 7.61 7.07 10.58
CA LEU A 93 6.57 6.73 9.63
C LEU A 93 7.14 5.86 8.50
N ASN A 94 8.21 6.33 7.88
CA ASN A 94 8.78 5.70 6.69
C ASN A 94 9.58 4.42 6.98
N LEU A 95 10.16 4.26 8.17
CA LEU A 95 11.03 3.13 8.48
C LEU A 95 10.37 2.07 9.37
N ALA A 96 9.44 2.45 10.23
CA ALA A 96 8.85 1.54 11.21
C ALA A 96 7.37 1.23 10.93
N SER A 97 6.59 2.22 10.48
CA SER A 97 5.14 2.05 10.32
C SER A 97 4.73 1.52 8.95
N ASP A 98 5.28 2.08 7.88
CA ASP A 98 4.89 1.75 6.50
C ASP A 98 5.43 0.41 5.98
N PRO A 99 6.64 -0.06 6.32
CA PRO A 99 7.19 -1.27 5.72
C PRO A 99 6.40 -2.54 6.02
N LEU A 100 5.81 -2.68 7.21
CA LEU A 100 5.08 -3.89 7.57
C LEU A 100 3.80 -4.07 6.75
N PRO A 101 2.89 -3.07 6.63
CA PRO A 101 1.75 -3.17 5.72
C PRO A 101 2.17 -3.30 4.26
N ALA A 102 3.23 -2.60 3.80
CA ALA A 102 3.72 -2.69 2.44
C ALA A 102 4.20 -4.10 2.09
N LEU A 103 5.01 -4.73 2.95
CA LEU A 103 5.46 -6.12 2.78
C LEU A 103 4.27 -7.09 2.75
N ALA A 104 3.31 -6.91 3.63
CA ALA A 104 2.13 -7.77 3.68
C ALA A 104 1.24 -7.63 2.44
N LEU A 105 1.15 -6.44 1.85
CA LEU A 105 0.48 -6.21 0.56
C LEU A 105 1.26 -6.88 -0.59
N GLY A 106 2.59 -6.84 -0.55
CA GLY A 106 3.45 -7.52 -1.53
C GLY A 106 3.31 -9.03 -1.53
N LEU A 107 2.90 -9.62 -0.40
CA LEU A 107 2.68 -11.05 -0.21
C LEU A 107 1.20 -11.47 -0.31
N GLU A 108 0.32 -10.59 -0.80
CA GLU A 108 -1.11 -10.93 -0.97
C GLU A 108 -1.27 -12.09 -1.94
N ALA A 109 -2.19 -13.02 -1.60
CA ALA A 109 -2.49 -14.15 -2.46
C ALA A 109 -3.13 -13.70 -3.79
N PRO A 110 -2.92 -14.45 -4.88
CA PRO A 110 -3.54 -14.16 -6.18
C PRO A 110 -5.07 -13.99 -6.07
N GLU A 111 -5.62 -13.01 -6.77
CA GLU A 111 -7.07 -12.86 -6.89
C GLU A 111 -7.62 -14.02 -7.73
N PRO A 112 -8.84 -14.57 -7.45
CA PRO A 112 -9.37 -15.74 -8.16
C PRO A 112 -9.55 -15.54 -9.65
N ASP A 113 -9.84 -14.31 -10.05
CA ASP A 113 -10.08 -13.85 -11.42
C ASP A 113 -8.82 -13.38 -12.14
N VAL A 114 -7.64 -13.57 -11.53
CA VAL A 114 -6.35 -13.09 -12.09
C VAL A 114 -6.03 -13.71 -13.46
N LEU A 115 -6.51 -14.90 -13.75
CA LEU A 115 -6.34 -15.57 -15.05
C LEU A 115 -7.37 -15.13 -16.10
N ASP A 116 -8.52 -14.61 -15.65
CA ASP A 116 -9.57 -14.11 -16.53
C ASP A 116 -9.25 -12.72 -17.10
N GLU A 117 -8.27 -12.04 -16.48
CA GLU A 117 -7.82 -10.74 -16.97
C GLU A 117 -7.00 -10.87 -18.26
N PRO A 118 -7.14 -9.92 -19.21
CA PRO A 118 -6.30 -9.89 -20.40
C PRO A 118 -4.82 -9.70 -20.01
N PRO A 119 -3.87 -10.16 -20.83
CA PRO A 119 -2.46 -9.88 -20.63
C PRO A 119 -2.18 -8.39 -20.51
N HIS A 120 -1.29 -8.02 -19.60
CA HIS A 120 -0.85 -6.64 -19.46
C HIS A 120 0.08 -6.26 -20.62
N ASP A 121 -0.07 -5.05 -21.17
CA ASP A 121 0.86 -4.54 -22.18
C ASP A 121 2.23 -4.25 -21.51
N PRO A 122 3.31 -4.92 -21.93
CA PRO A 122 4.65 -4.71 -21.35
C PRO A 122 5.18 -3.27 -21.50
N ARG A 123 4.62 -2.51 -22.46
CA ARG A 123 5.00 -1.11 -22.72
C ARG A 123 4.22 -0.11 -21.88
N ALA A 124 3.12 -0.55 -21.26
CA ALA A 124 2.34 0.32 -20.40
C ALA A 124 3.07 0.60 -19.07
N PRO A 125 3.00 1.82 -18.55
CA PRO A 125 3.58 2.13 -17.26
C PRO A 125 2.89 1.33 -16.14
N ILE A 126 3.64 0.96 -15.11
CA ILE A 126 3.11 0.24 -13.94
C ILE A 126 1.94 0.99 -13.31
N LEU A 127 2.05 2.31 -13.22
CA LEU A 127 0.98 3.20 -12.76
C LEU A 127 0.52 4.06 -13.92
N ALA A 128 -0.73 3.92 -14.33
CA ALA A 128 -1.35 4.77 -15.34
C ALA A 128 -1.70 6.17 -14.76
N PRO A 129 -1.95 7.18 -15.59
CA PRO A 129 -2.39 8.50 -15.12
C PRO A 129 -3.65 8.48 -14.23
N ALA A 130 -4.54 7.50 -14.44
CA ALA A 130 -5.70 7.28 -13.59
C ALA A 130 -5.32 6.84 -12.17
N ASP A 131 -4.30 5.97 -12.06
CA ASP A 131 -3.78 5.50 -10.77
C ASP A 131 -3.18 6.67 -9.98
N PHE A 132 -2.42 7.56 -10.64
CA PHE A 132 -1.87 8.76 -10.01
C PHE A 132 -2.96 9.69 -9.46
N ARG A 133 -4.06 9.89 -10.19
CA ARG A 133 -5.19 10.68 -9.68
C ARG A 133 -5.80 10.07 -8.42
N ARG A 134 -5.98 8.75 -8.42
CA ARG A 134 -6.48 8.00 -7.26
C ARG A 134 -5.52 8.12 -6.07
N ILE A 135 -4.23 7.86 -6.29
CA ILE A 135 -3.17 7.94 -5.28
C ILE A 135 -3.10 9.34 -4.67
N LEU A 136 -3.09 10.38 -5.53
CA LEU A 136 -3.05 11.77 -5.06
C LEU A 136 -4.29 12.13 -4.25
N ARG A 137 -5.48 11.74 -4.69
CA ARG A 137 -6.72 11.92 -3.96
C ARG A 137 -6.66 11.27 -2.58
N GLU A 138 -6.21 10.01 -2.52
CA GLU A 138 -6.07 9.26 -1.27
C GLU A 138 -5.09 9.96 -0.32
N GLY A 139 -3.95 10.40 -0.83
CA GLY A 139 -2.96 11.18 -0.08
C GLY A 139 -3.52 12.53 0.40
N VAL A 140 -4.29 13.22 -0.44
CA VAL A 140 -4.95 14.49 -0.06
C VAL A 140 -5.93 14.28 1.07
N VAL A 141 -6.75 13.23 1.04
CA VAL A 141 -7.73 12.95 2.11
C VAL A 141 -7.03 12.61 3.42
N LEU A 142 -5.98 11.78 3.37
CA LEU A 142 -5.15 11.46 4.54
C LEU A 142 -4.50 12.73 5.11
N GLY A 143 -3.81 13.50 4.27
CA GLY A 143 -3.11 14.71 4.67
C GLY A 143 -4.05 15.82 5.18
N ALA A 144 -5.17 16.03 4.50
CA ALA A 144 -6.17 17.02 4.93
C ALA A 144 -6.81 16.68 6.28
N SER A 145 -7.12 15.41 6.52
CA SER A 145 -7.61 14.94 7.81
C SER A 145 -6.59 15.19 8.93
N ALA A 146 -5.30 14.92 8.66
CA ALA A 146 -4.23 15.16 9.61
C ALA A 146 -4.00 16.66 9.87
N LEU A 147 -3.99 17.49 8.82
CA LEU A 147 -3.89 18.95 8.95
C LEU A 147 -5.06 19.55 9.72
N ALA A 148 -6.27 19.10 9.46
CA ALA A 148 -7.45 19.53 10.23
C ALA A 148 -7.25 19.22 11.71
N GLY A 149 -6.84 18.01 12.06
CA GLY A 149 -6.54 17.63 13.43
C GLY A 149 -5.41 18.47 14.05
N TYR A 150 -4.37 18.78 13.30
CA TYR A 150 -3.27 19.64 13.72
C TYR A 150 -3.74 21.05 14.11
N PHE A 151 -4.49 21.71 13.22
CA PHE A 151 -4.96 23.08 13.48
C PHE A 151 -6.02 23.14 14.56
N LEU A 152 -6.95 22.19 14.61
CA LEU A 152 -7.95 22.10 15.67
C LEU A 152 -7.33 21.86 17.05
N ALA A 153 -6.15 21.26 17.12
CA ALA A 153 -5.40 21.05 18.36
C ALA A 153 -4.47 22.22 18.73
N GLY A 154 -4.54 23.33 18.04
CA GLY A 154 -3.71 24.51 18.32
C GLY A 154 -2.34 24.47 17.62
N GLY A 155 -2.23 23.79 16.49
CA GLY A 155 -0.98 23.66 15.74
C GLY A 155 -0.36 24.98 15.31
N ALA A 156 -1.18 25.99 15.02
CA ALA A 156 -0.71 27.32 14.66
C ALA A 156 0.13 28.01 15.77
N THR A 157 -0.04 27.62 17.02
CA THR A 157 0.74 28.13 18.17
C THR A 157 1.96 27.28 18.51
N GLY A 158 2.24 26.22 17.75
CA GLY A 158 3.35 25.32 17.99
C GLY A 158 3.16 24.36 19.17
N ALA A 159 1.93 24.13 19.58
CA ALA A 159 1.63 23.26 20.73
C ALA A 159 2.14 21.83 20.49
N VAL A 160 2.90 21.28 21.44
CA VAL A 160 3.43 19.92 21.39
C VAL A 160 2.30 18.89 21.29
N GLN A 161 1.13 19.18 21.90
CA GLN A 161 -0.06 18.36 21.77
C GLN A 161 -0.54 18.25 20.32
N ALA A 162 -0.53 19.33 19.57
CA ALA A 162 -0.95 19.33 18.17
C ALA A 162 -0.02 18.44 17.31
N ARG A 163 1.30 18.53 17.51
CA ARG A 163 2.27 17.64 16.88
C ARG A 163 2.05 16.18 17.26
N THR A 164 1.77 15.92 18.52
CA THR A 164 1.47 14.56 18.98
C THR A 164 0.21 14.00 18.33
N ILE A 165 -0.84 14.81 18.21
CA ILE A 165 -2.11 14.42 17.59
C ILE A 165 -1.93 14.15 16.09
N VAL A 166 -1.23 15.03 15.36
CA VAL A 166 -1.00 14.80 13.93
C VAL A 166 -0.10 13.59 13.68
N PHE A 167 0.95 13.40 14.49
CA PHE A 167 1.82 12.24 14.38
C PHE A 167 1.04 10.93 14.52
N HIS A 168 0.25 10.77 15.59
CA HIS A 168 -0.54 9.55 15.79
C HIS A 168 -1.70 9.44 14.81
N GLY A 169 -2.39 10.54 14.51
CA GLY A 169 -3.53 10.56 13.62
C GLY A 169 -3.14 10.21 12.19
N LEU A 170 -2.05 10.80 11.67
CA LEU A 170 -1.55 10.49 10.33
C LEU A 170 -1.07 9.05 10.24
N THR A 171 -0.17 8.62 11.17
CA THR A 171 0.38 7.27 11.15
C THR A 171 -0.71 6.19 11.23
N LEU A 172 -1.65 6.31 12.17
CA LEU A 172 -2.74 5.33 12.29
C LEU A 172 -3.66 5.35 11.06
N SER A 173 -3.91 6.52 10.46
CA SER A 173 -4.68 6.62 9.22
C SER A 173 -3.97 5.91 8.06
N GLN A 174 -2.65 6.06 7.94
CA GLN A 174 -1.82 5.39 6.93
C GLN A 174 -1.83 3.86 7.13
N ILE A 175 -1.64 3.38 8.37
CA ILE A 175 -1.69 1.95 8.70
C ILE A 175 -3.05 1.35 8.30
N VAL A 176 -4.17 2.00 8.65
CA VAL A 176 -5.51 1.56 8.29
C VAL A 176 -5.75 1.66 6.78
N HIS A 177 -5.17 2.67 6.11
CA HIS A 177 -5.24 2.82 4.65
C HIS A 177 -4.64 1.62 3.92
N GLY A 178 -3.64 0.94 4.48
CA GLY A 178 -3.10 -0.31 3.94
C GLY A 178 -4.18 -1.37 3.70
N LEU A 179 -5.21 -1.45 4.56
CA LEU A 179 -6.35 -2.35 4.35
C LEU A 179 -7.19 -1.97 3.12
N SER A 180 -7.22 -0.68 2.76
CA SER A 180 -7.93 -0.18 1.58
C SER A 180 -7.18 -0.44 0.27
N CYS A 181 -5.87 -0.71 0.35
CA CYS A 181 -5.03 -0.96 -0.81
C CYS A 181 -5.00 -2.42 -1.27
N ARG A 182 -5.70 -3.34 -0.58
CA ARG A 182 -5.69 -4.78 -0.86
C ARG A 182 -6.22 -5.19 -2.23
N SER A 183 -7.19 -4.47 -2.76
CA SER A 183 -7.76 -4.77 -4.08
C SER A 183 -8.03 -3.49 -4.84
N GLU A 184 -7.89 -3.57 -6.15
CA GLU A 184 -8.25 -2.50 -7.07
C GLU A 184 -9.71 -2.63 -7.54
N THR A 185 -10.26 -3.84 -7.50
CA THR A 185 -11.56 -4.20 -8.07
C THR A 185 -12.63 -4.43 -7.02
N HIS A 186 -12.25 -4.88 -5.83
CA HIS A 186 -13.18 -5.27 -4.77
C HIS A 186 -13.17 -4.28 -3.61
N GLY A 187 -14.34 -4.01 -3.06
CA GLY A 187 -14.46 -3.13 -1.88
C GLY A 187 -13.83 -3.75 -0.62
N ILE A 188 -13.45 -2.88 0.31
CA ILE A 188 -12.86 -3.27 1.62
C ILE A 188 -13.67 -4.38 2.32
N GLU A 189 -15.00 -4.31 2.28
CA GLU A 189 -15.89 -5.30 2.92
C GLU A 189 -15.74 -6.69 2.33
N GLN A 190 -15.65 -6.78 0.99
CA GLN A 190 -15.47 -8.07 0.32
C GLN A 190 -14.10 -8.66 0.60
N THR A 191 -13.06 -7.81 0.65
CA THR A 191 -11.70 -8.26 0.92
C THR A 191 -11.49 -8.65 2.39
N LEU A 192 -12.09 -7.93 3.35
CA LEU A 192 -11.95 -8.23 4.76
C LEU A 192 -12.67 -9.51 5.18
N PHE A 193 -13.91 -9.70 4.73
CA PHE A 193 -14.77 -10.79 5.21
C PHE A 193 -14.71 -12.05 4.34
N ARG A 194 -14.55 -11.90 3.02
CA ARG A 194 -14.53 -13.05 2.11
C ARG A 194 -13.14 -13.59 1.82
N ARG A 195 -12.08 -12.81 2.07
CA ARG A 195 -10.68 -13.18 1.82
C ARG A 195 -9.79 -12.68 2.95
N PRO A 196 -9.83 -13.30 4.12
CA PRO A 196 -8.97 -12.88 5.21
C PRO A 196 -7.50 -13.06 4.81
N ASN A 197 -6.71 -12.01 5.00
CA ASN A 197 -5.26 -12.07 4.91
C ASN A 197 -4.68 -11.91 6.33
N PRO A 198 -4.39 -13.01 7.03
CA PRO A 198 -3.86 -12.93 8.38
C PRO A 198 -2.51 -12.21 8.45
N THR A 199 -1.69 -12.31 7.40
CA THR A 199 -0.40 -11.62 7.32
C THR A 199 -0.58 -10.10 7.35
N LEU A 200 -1.51 -9.56 6.55
CA LEU A 200 -1.78 -8.13 6.54
C LEU A 200 -2.44 -7.66 7.85
N PHE A 201 -3.37 -8.43 8.40
CA PHE A 201 -3.97 -8.10 9.69
C PHE A 201 -2.93 -8.09 10.81
N THR A 202 -2.01 -9.05 10.82
CA THR A 202 -0.91 -9.10 11.78
C THR A 202 0.04 -7.92 11.59
N ALA A 203 0.39 -7.57 10.35
CA ALA A 203 1.23 -6.41 10.03
C ALA A 203 0.59 -5.10 10.51
N VAL A 204 -0.68 -4.88 10.18
CA VAL A 204 -1.45 -3.69 10.61
C VAL A 204 -1.57 -3.63 12.13
N ALA A 205 -1.89 -4.75 12.79
CA ALA A 205 -1.98 -4.81 14.25
C ALA A 205 -0.63 -4.55 14.93
N LEU A 206 0.46 -5.11 14.39
CA LEU A 206 1.80 -4.89 14.89
C LEU A 206 2.25 -3.44 14.70
N SER A 207 2.04 -2.85 13.51
CA SER A 207 2.35 -1.43 13.27
C SER A 207 1.55 -0.53 14.21
N ALA A 208 0.25 -0.79 14.40
CA ALA A 208 -0.57 -0.05 15.34
C ALA A 208 -0.11 -0.22 16.79
N ALA A 209 0.27 -1.43 17.20
CA ALA A 209 0.80 -1.69 18.54
C ALA A 209 2.15 -0.97 18.78
N LEU A 210 3.05 -0.96 17.78
CA LEU A 210 4.29 -0.20 17.82
C LEU A 210 4.01 1.30 17.94
N GLN A 211 3.08 1.83 17.16
CA GLN A 211 2.70 3.24 17.21
C GLN A 211 2.11 3.63 18.57
N LEU A 212 1.24 2.80 19.14
CA LEU A 212 0.71 3.02 20.50
C LEU A 212 1.81 2.87 21.56
N GLY A 213 2.73 1.95 21.37
CA GLY A 213 3.88 1.74 22.23
C GLY A 213 4.76 2.98 22.36
N VAL A 214 4.98 3.72 21.27
CA VAL A 214 5.72 4.99 21.28
C VAL A 214 5.08 6.00 22.25
N GLN A 215 3.76 6.00 22.37
CA GLN A 215 3.02 6.88 23.29
C GLN A 215 3.05 6.40 24.73
N ILE A 216 3.05 5.10 24.96
CA ILE A 216 2.92 4.50 26.31
C ILE A 216 4.25 4.60 27.08
N PHE A 217 5.37 4.28 26.45
CA PHE A 217 6.66 4.25 27.12
C PHE A 217 7.25 5.66 27.29
N PRO A 218 7.66 6.06 28.52
CA PRO A 218 8.19 7.40 28.78
C PRO A 218 9.46 7.74 27.97
N LEU A 219 10.31 6.74 27.74
CA LEU A 219 11.56 6.91 26.99
C LEU A 219 11.27 7.25 25.51
N THR A 220 10.41 6.48 24.84
CA THR A 220 10.04 6.71 23.45
C THR A 220 9.29 8.03 23.31
N ARG A 221 8.37 8.34 24.22
CA ARG A 221 7.66 9.61 24.24
C ARG A 221 8.61 10.81 24.31
N ARG A 222 9.68 10.73 25.11
CA ARG A 222 10.72 11.77 25.17
C ARG A 222 11.53 11.83 23.88
N LEU A 223 11.93 10.68 23.34
CA LEU A 223 12.70 10.58 22.10
C LEU A 223 11.98 11.23 20.91
N PHE A 224 10.68 11.00 20.80
CA PHE A 224 9.85 11.54 19.73
C PHE A 224 9.26 12.93 20.07
N GLY A 225 9.54 13.50 21.23
CA GLY A 225 9.03 14.81 21.65
C GLY A 225 7.50 14.85 21.76
N LEU A 226 6.89 13.79 22.29
CA LEU A 226 5.44 13.65 22.38
C LEU A 226 4.90 14.13 23.74
N ALA A 227 3.74 14.79 23.70
CA ALA A 227 2.96 15.11 24.89
C ALA A 227 2.09 13.92 25.33
N PRO A 228 1.76 13.82 26.64
CA PRO A 228 0.73 12.90 27.09
C PRO A 228 -0.62 13.25 26.45
N LEU A 229 -1.36 12.23 26.03
CA LEU A 229 -2.69 12.39 25.43
C LEU A 229 -3.79 12.14 26.46
N SER A 230 -4.79 13.03 26.47
CA SER A 230 -6.03 12.83 27.18
C SER A 230 -6.97 11.90 26.39
N LEU A 231 -7.97 11.33 27.06
CA LEU A 231 -9.01 10.51 26.41
C LEU A 231 -9.69 11.27 25.27
N ARG A 232 -10.02 12.56 25.46
CA ARG A 232 -10.63 13.41 24.42
C ARG A 232 -9.73 13.53 23.18
N GLN A 233 -8.43 13.70 23.36
CA GLN A 233 -7.47 13.77 22.26
C GLN A 233 -7.31 12.42 21.56
N SER A 234 -7.30 11.32 22.30
CA SER A 234 -7.28 9.97 21.73
C SER A 234 -8.53 9.68 20.91
N LEU A 235 -9.70 10.11 21.37
CA LEU A 235 -10.94 10.04 20.59
C LEU A 235 -10.88 10.94 19.34
N GLY A 236 -10.25 12.10 19.43
CA GLY A 236 -9.99 12.98 18.27
C GLY A 236 -9.13 12.29 17.23
N ILE A 237 -8.06 11.59 17.64
CA ILE A 237 -7.21 10.77 16.75
C ILE A 237 -8.02 9.66 16.08
N ALA A 238 -8.85 8.94 16.85
CA ALA A 238 -9.74 7.92 16.28
C ALA A 238 -10.71 8.51 15.26
N GLY A 239 -11.24 9.72 15.54
CA GLY A 239 -12.06 10.48 14.62
C GLY A 239 -11.33 10.86 13.31
N MET A 240 -10.06 11.23 13.38
CA MET A 240 -9.22 11.50 12.18
C MET A 240 -9.05 10.23 11.32
N VAL A 241 -8.76 9.09 11.95
CA VAL A 241 -8.65 7.79 11.26
C VAL A 241 -9.96 7.42 10.58
N ALA A 242 -11.09 7.57 11.30
CA ALA A 242 -12.41 7.31 10.74
C ALA A 242 -12.72 8.25 9.57
N ALA A 243 -12.48 9.56 9.74
CA ALA A 243 -12.73 10.57 8.71
C ALA A 243 -11.92 10.34 7.45
N SER A 244 -10.64 10.01 7.56
CA SER A 244 -9.78 9.69 6.41
C SER A 244 -10.24 8.41 5.70
N THR A 245 -10.60 7.36 6.44
CA THR A 245 -11.05 6.09 5.89
C THR A 245 -12.41 6.24 5.17
N VAL A 246 -13.39 6.87 5.84
CA VAL A 246 -14.70 7.11 5.26
C VAL A 246 -14.62 8.11 4.10
N GLY A 247 -13.85 9.18 4.27
CA GLY A 247 -13.62 10.19 3.23
C GLY A 247 -13.05 9.61 1.96
N ASN A 248 -12.01 8.79 2.05
CA ASN A 248 -11.44 8.08 0.89
C ASN A 248 -12.46 7.18 0.20
N ARG A 249 -13.31 6.51 0.96
CA ARG A 249 -14.35 5.64 0.42
C ARG A 249 -15.44 6.45 -0.30
N VAL A 250 -15.99 7.46 0.36
CA VAL A 250 -17.08 8.29 -0.18
C VAL A 250 -16.62 9.03 -1.45
N ILE A 251 -15.46 9.68 -1.39
CA ILE A 251 -14.93 10.41 -2.55
C ILE A 251 -14.59 9.43 -3.68
N GLY A 252 -14.01 8.25 -3.39
CA GLY A 252 -13.74 7.22 -4.37
C GLY A 252 -15.01 6.72 -5.08
N TYR A 253 -16.09 6.58 -4.35
CA TYR A 253 -17.40 6.23 -4.92
C TYR A 253 -17.97 7.35 -5.80
N LEU A 254 -17.90 8.61 -5.37
CA LEU A 254 -18.39 9.76 -6.12
C LEU A 254 -17.61 10.04 -7.41
N VAL A 255 -16.29 9.80 -7.40
CA VAL A 255 -15.42 10.08 -8.55
C VAL A 255 -15.36 8.89 -9.52
N HIS A 256 -16.09 7.79 -9.25
CA HIS A 256 -16.06 6.57 -10.08
C HIS A 256 -14.63 6.03 -10.29
N ASP A 257 -13.80 6.07 -9.26
CA ASP A 257 -12.45 5.48 -9.28
C ASP A 257 -12.45 3.94 -9.21
N GLY A 258 -13.60 3.31 -9.38
CA GLY A 258 -13.67 1.88 -9.62
C GLY A 258 -13.12 1.57 -11.02
N PRO A 259 -12.55 0.39 -11.26
CA PRO A 259 -12.37 -0.09 -12.61
C PRO A 259 -13.77 -0.04 -13.25
N GLY A 260 -13.92 0.79 -14.29
CA GLY A 260 -15.12 0.74 -15.10
C GLY A 260 -15.38 -0.72 -15.49
N PRO A 261 -16.64 -1.14 -15.72
CA PRO A 261 -16.92 -2.50 -16.12
C PRO A 261 -16.00 -2.82 -17.28
N ARG A 262 -15.00 -3.69 -17.00
CA ARG A 262 -14.07 -4.13 -18.05
C ARG A 262 -14.94 -4.82 -19.10
N PRO A 263 -14.87 -4.44 -20.39
CA PRO A 263 -15.65 -5.11 -21.40
C PRO A 263 -15.24 -6.58 -21.36
N LEU A 264 -16.23 -7.46 -21.17
CA LEU A 264 -16.07 -8.89 -21.37
C LEU A 264 -15.66 -9.05 -22.83
N VAL A 265 -14.40 -9.32 -23.07
CA VAL A 265 -13.93 -9.75 -24.38
C VAL A 265 -14.43 -11.20 -24.52
N VAL A 266 -15.66 -11.33 -25.00
CA VAL A 266 -16.18 -12.62 -25.47
C VAL A 266 -15.38 -12.95 -26.74
N ARG A 267 -14.49 -13.94 -26.65
CA ARG A 267 -13.94 -14.64 -27.81
C ARG A 267 -14.70 -15.93 -28.02
#